data_d43cfe0b61919022db6f634552e97314
#
_entry.id   d43cfe0b61919022db6f634552e97314
#
_cell.length_a   1.000
_cell.length_b   1.000
_cell.length_c   1.000
_cell.angle_alpha   90.00
_cell.angle_beta   90.00
_cell.angle_gamma   90.00
#
_symmetry.space_group_name_H-M   'P 1'
#
loop_
_entity.id
_entity.type
_entity.pdbx_description
1 polymer ?
#
loop_
_entity_poly.entity_id
_entity_poly.type
_entity_poly.pdbx_seq_one_letter_code
_entity_poly.pdbx_strand_id
1 'polypeptide(L)'
;NEEINLNDIVIGNNIKTHYTSKYEKEMFTKDEGNDVFKIIRLEEQKFKGYLTVVYDPSDVSLAVSSKLGKAGQSVNTLVKNNNGLVGINGGGFQDLDGWGNGSIPYGAIIKDGVHIWQHDGGSGGLIGFTKDHKMYLTSKSPEEAIKDGMRDAVEFGPNLIVNGKT
;
A
#
# COMPACT_ATOMS: atom_id res chain seq x y z
N ASN A 1 -1.57 -6.19 18.51
CA ASN A 1 -1.57 -6.79 17.18
C ASN A 1 -3.01 -6.89 16.70
N GLU A 2 -3.44 -5.94 15.91
CA GLU A 2 -4.75 -6.02 15.28
C GLU A 2 -4.51 -6.41 13.82
N GLU A 3 -4.88 -7.64 13.49
CA GLU A 3 -4.90 -8.16 12.14
C GLU A 3 -6.10 -7.52 11.42
N ILE A 4 -5.87 -6.78 10.35
CA ILE A 4 -6.98 -6.29 9.52
C ILE A 4 -7.46 -7.48 8.68
N ASN A 5 -8.60 -8.02 9.04
CA ASN A 5 -9.20 -9.11 8.30
C ASN A 5 -9.88 -8.58 7.03
N LEU A 6 -9.19 -8.66 5.89
CA LEU A 6 -9.73 -8.28 4.59
C LEU A 6 -10.84 -9.22 4.10
N ASN A 7 -11.08 -10.37 4.78
CA ASN A 7 -12.21 -11.23 4.45
C ASN A 7 -13.57 -10.57 4.72
N ASP A 8 -13.60 -9.48 5.49
CA ASP A 8 -14.81 -8.66 5.67
C ASP A 8 -15.04 -7.68 4.51
N ILE A 9 -14.05 -7.56 3.60
CA ILE A 9 -14.17 -6.82 2.34
C ILE A 9 -14.21 -7.83 1.19
N VAL A 10 -15.25 -8.65 1.13
CA VAL A 10 -15.46 -9.56 -0.01
C VAL A 10 -15.97 -8.75 -1.21
N ILE A 11 -15.06 -8.31 -2.06
CA ILE A 11 -15.41 -7.82 -3.38
C ILE A 11 -15.79 -9.04 -4.22
N GLY A 12 -17.06 -9.30 -4.40
CA GLY A 12 -17.44 -10.26 -5.42
C GLY A 12 -18.70 -11.10 -5.21
N ASN A 13 -19.19 -11.36 -4.01
CA ASN A 13 -20.42 -12.15 -3.84
C ASN A 13 -21.35 -11.71 -2.69
N ASN A 14 -20.96 -10.73 -1.89
CA ASN A 14 -21.88 -10.14 -0.90
C ASN A 14 -22.48 -8.88 -1.50
N ILE A 15 -23.73 -8.95 -1.90
CA ILE A 15 -24.51 -7.80 -2.32
C ILE A 15 -24.73 -6.92 -1.07
N LYS A 16 -23.83 -5.96 -0.88
CA LYS A 16 -24.07 -4.91 0.10
C LYS A 16 -25.25 -4.08 -0.42
N THR A 17 -26.34 -4.09 0.29
CA THR A 17 -27.58 -3.41 -0.12
C THR A 17 -27.64 -1.95 0.35
N HIS A 18 -26.69 -1.54 1.20
CA HIS A 18 -26.65 -0.18 1.75
C HIS A 18 -25.25 0.42 1.58
N TYR A 19 -25.16 1.51 0.83
CA TYR A 19 -23.91 2.23 0.57
C TYR A 19 -23.96 3.62 1.21
N THR A 20 -22.87 4.08 1.80
CA THR A 20 -22.73 5.40 2.42
C THR A 20 -22.40 6.50 1.40
N SER A 21 -21.91 6.11 0.23
CA SER A 21 -21.58 7.03 -0.85
C SER A 21 -21.70 6.37 -2.24
N LYS A 22 -21.74 7.20 -3.29
CA LYS A 22 -21.69 6.72 -4.69
C LYS A 22 -20.39 5.94 -4.97
N TYR A 23 -19.27 6.39 -4.40
CA TYR A 23 -17.97 5.75 -4.59
C TYR A 23 -17.90 4.37 -3.93
N GLU A 24 -18.50 4.22 -2.76
CA GLU A 24 -18.58 2.93 -2.09
C GLU A 24 -19.33 1.90 -2.95
N LYS A 25 -20.43 2.30 -3.58
CA LYS A 25 -21.13 1.43 -4.52
C LYS A 25 -20.24 1.00 -5.69
N GLU A 26 -19.50 1.93 -6.27
CA GLU A 26 -18.56 1.64 -7.34
C GLU A 26 -17.45 0.69 -6.90
N MET A 27 -16.90 0.83 -5.67
CA MET A 27 -15.84 -0.06 -5.16
C MET A 27 -16.24 -1.54 -5.19
N PHE A 28 -17.50 -1.85 -4.90
CA PHE A 28 -18.01 -3.23 -4.82
C PHE A 28 -18.51 -3.80 -6.16
N THR A 29 -18.40 -3.04 -7.25
CA THR A 29 -18.82 -3.47 -8.59
C THR A 29 -17.57 -3.68 -9.44
N LYS A 30 -17.36 -4.88 -10.02
CA LYS A 30 -16.27 -5.10 -10.98
C LYS A 30 -16.59 -4.41 -12.32
N ASP A 31 -15.58 -3.88 -12.99
CA ASP A 31 -15.70 -3.38 -14.35
C ASP A 31 -15.71 -4.56 -15.34
N GLU A 32 -16.59 -4.50 -16.32
CA GLU A 32 -16.56 -5.43 -17.44
C GLU A 32 -15.27 -5.22 -18.26
N GLY A 33 -14.51 -6.28 -18.46
CA GLY A 33 -13.30 -6.26 -19.29
C GLY A 33 -11.98 -5.94 -18.56
N ASN A 34 -11.99 -5.77 -17.23
CA ASN A 34 -10.77 -5.71 -16.42
C ASN A 34 -10.92 -6.56 -15.17
N ASP A 35 -10.17 -7.65 -15.10
CA ASP A 35 -10.24 -8.62 -13.98
C ASP A 35 -9.22 -8.34 -12.87
N VAL A 36 -8.36 -7.34 -13.03
CA VAL A 36 -7.26 -7.05 -12.08
C VAL A 36 -7.58 -5.87 -11.19
N PHE A 37 -7.96 -4.74 -11.77
CA PHE A 37 -8.25 -3.52 -11.02
C PHE A 37 -9.22 -2.60 -11.76
N LYS A 38 -9.73 -1.60 -11.03
CA LYS A 38 -10.39 -0.44 -11.63
C LYS A 38 -9.94 0.86 -10.99
N ILE A 39 -10.17 1.96 -11.71
CA ILE A 39 -9.88 3.32 -11.23
C ILE A 39 -11.18 4.11 -11.15
N ILE A 40 -11.49 4.61 -9.96
CA ILE A 40 -12.63 5.47 -9.69
C ILE A 40 -12.13 6.90 -9.55
N ARG A 41 -12.66 7.81 -10.37
CA ARG A 41 -12.37 9.24 -10.21
C ARG A 41 -13.19 9.80 -9.05
N LEU A 42 -12.49 10.37 -8.08
CA LEU A 42 -13.07 11.10 -6.96
C LEU A 42 -13.12 12.58 -7.30
N GLU A 43 -14.30 13.17 -7.21
CA GLU A 43 -14.49 14.59 -7.48
C GLU A 43 -15.52 15.17 -6.51
N GLU A 44 -15.00 15.93 -5.55
CA GLU A 44 -15.75 16.59 -4.50
C GLU A 44 -15.38 18.07 -4.43
N GLN A 45 -16.13 18.86 -3.67
CA GLN A 45 -15.92 20.31 -3.60
C GLN A 45 -14.51 20.73 -3.14
N LYS A 46 -13.89 19.92 -2.25
CA LYS A 46 -12.62 20.24 -1.60
C LYS A 46 -11.43 19.43 -2.12
N PHE A 47 -11.66 18.36 -2.87
CA PHE A 47 -10.56 17.52 -3.39
C PHE A 47 -10.95 16.84 -4.69
N LYS A 48 -9.92 16.51 -5.47
CA LYS A 48 -9.98 15.65 -6.63
C LYS A 48 -8.91 14.57 -6.50
N GLY A 49 -9.20 13.37 -6.96
CA GLY A 49 -8.26 12.26 -6.86
C GLY A 49 -8.72 11.03 -7.62
N TYR A 50 -7.99 9.96 -7.44
CA TYR A 50 -8.29 8.65 -8.01
C TYR A 50 -8.20 7.60 -6.92
N LEU A 51 -9.15 6.69 -6.89
CA LEU A 51 -9.14 5.49 -6.07
C LEU A 51 -8.92 4.29 -6.98
N THR A 52 -7.84 3.55 -6.76
CA THR A 52 -7.61 2.28 -7.45
C THR A 52 -8.10 1.15 -6.56
N VAL A 53 -8.98 0.33 -7.08
CA VAL A 53 -9.48 -0.89 -6.42
C VAL A 53 -8.83 -2.07 -7.11
N VAL A 54 -7.94 -2.76 -6.41
CA VAL A 54 -7.32 -4.02 -6.87
C VAL A 54 -8.19 -5.17 -6.36
N TYR A 55 -8.60 -6.07 -7.25
CA TYR A 55 -9.58 -7.11 -6.91
C TYR A 55 -8.99 -8.28 -6.15
N ASP A 56 -7.71 -8.59 -6.38
CA ASP A 56 -6.98 -9.61 -5.66
C ASP A 56 -5.74 -9.00 -4.99
N PRO A 57 -5.62 -9.05 -3.65
CA PRO A 57 -4.43 -8.53 -2.96
C PRO A 57 -3.13 -9.25 -3.34
N SER A 58 -3.19 -10.43 -3.96
CA SER A 58 -2.00 -11.12 -4.48
C SER A 58 -1.35 -10.36 -5.63
N ASP A 59 -2.10 -9.51 -6.34
CA ASP A 59 -1.61 -8.66 -7.42
C ASP A 59 -0.90 -7.40 -6.93
N VAL A 60 -0.86 -7.18 -5.60
CA VAL A 60 -0.16 -6.04 -5.00
C VAL A 60 1.23 -6.44 -4.54
N SER A 61 2.24 -5.70 -4.96
CA SER A 61 3.63 -5.91 -4.55
C SER A 61 4.35 -4.59 -4.29
N LEU A 62 5.42 -4.65 -3.50
CA LEU A 62 6.28 -3.51 -3.24
C LEU A 62 7.37 -3.39 -4.31
N ALA A 63 7.50 -2.21 -4.92
CA ALA A 63 8.61 -1.86 -5.78
C ALA A 63 9.53 -0.85 -5.08
N VAL A 64 10.82 -1.07 -5.17
CA VAL A 64 11.84 -0.16 -4.61
C VAL A 64 12.80 0.30 -5.70
N SER A 65 13.44 1.45 -5.49
CA SER A 65 14.46 1.93 -6.41
C SER A 65 15.60 0.93 -6.55
N SER A 66 16.03 0.63 -7.76
CA SER A 66 17.25 -0.13 -8.02
C SER A 66 18.52 0.58 -7.53
N LYS A 67 18.38 1.86 -7.16
CA LYS A 67 19.44 2.72 -6.62
C LYS A 67 19.14 3.13 -5.17
N LEU A 68 18.46 2.24 -4.41
CA LEU A 68 18.08 2.48 -3.02
C LEU A 68 19.27 3.01 -2.21
N GLY A 69 19.07 4.07 -1.42
CA GLY A 69 20.11 4.77 -0.69
C GLY A 69 21.01 5.72 -1.51
N LYS A 70 20.84 5.76 -2.84
CA LYS A 70 21.65 6.63 -3.74
C LYS A 70 20.79 7.55 -4.59
N ALA A 71 19.73 7.04 -5.17
CA ALA A 71 18.81 7.82 -5.99
C ALA A 71 17.41 7.23 -5.94
N GLY A 72 16.40 8.08 -5.91
CA GLY A 72 15.01 7.69 -6.11
C GLY A 72 14.71 7.36 -7.57
N GLN A 73 13.56 6.77 -7.79
CA GLN A 73 12.97 6.56 -9.10
C GLN A 73 11.50 6.98 -9.06
N SER A 74 11.02 7.56 -10.14
CA SER A 74 9.60 7.92 -10.23
C SER A 74 8.71 6.67 -10.18
N VAL A 75 7.49 6.82 -9.67
CA VAL A 75 6.48 5.73 -9.65
C VAL A 75 6.32 5.13 -11.04
N ASN A 76 6.26 5.96 -12.10
CA ASN A 76 6.15 5.48 -13.48
C ASN A 76 7.34 4.57 -13.89
N THR A 77 8.57 4.92 -13.48
CA THR A 77 9.75 4.09 -13.73
C THR A 77 9.67 2.77 -12.94
N LEU A 78 9.27 2.82 -11.67
CA LEU A 78 9.12 1.63 -10.84
C LEU A 78 8.05 0.69 -11.40
N VAL A 79 6.90 1.22 -11.81
CA VAL A 79 5.81 0.44 -12.44
C VAL A 79 6.33 -0.27 -13.69
N LYS A 80 6.99 0.45 -14.61
CA LYS A 80 7.54 -0.14 -15.84
C LYS A 80 8.57 -1.23 -15.56
N ASN A 81 9.51 -0.98 -14.64
CA ASN A 81 10.60 -1.91 -14.33
C ASN A 81 10.13 -3.19 -13.63
N ASN A 82 8.95 -3.15 -13.01
CA ASN A 82 8.36 -4.30 -12.31
C ASN A 82 7.15 -4.91 -13.07
N ASN A 83 6.97 -4.57 -14.35
CA ASN A 83 5.84 -5.02 -15.17
C ASN A 83 4.47 -4.72 -14.54
N GLY A 84 4.40 -3.64 -13.75
CA GLY A 84 3.17 -3.21 -13.11
C GLY A 84 2.22 -2.50 -14.07
N LEU A 85 0.95 -2.49 -13.74
CA LEU A 85 -0.10 -1.80 -14.50
C LEU A 85 -0.42 -0.44 -13.90
N VAL A 86 -0.33 -0.33 -12.57
CA VAL A 86 -0.62 0.87 -11.80
C VAL A 86 0.33 0.93 -10.61
N GLY A 87 0.58 2.10 -10.06
CA GLY A 87 1.39 2.27 -8.88
C GLY A 87 1.10 3.57 -8.14
N ILE A 88 1.43 3.56 -6.86
CA ILE A 88 1.36 4.72 -5.97
C ILE A 88 2.63 4.77 -5.13
N ASN A 89 3.05 5.97 -4.70
CA ASN A 89 4.16 6.09 -3.75
C ASN A 89 3.79 5.46 -2.40
N GLY A 90 4.80 4.87 -1.75
CA GLY A 90 4.67 4.19 -0.47
C GLY A 90 5.05 5.06 0.72
N GLY A 91 6.17 4.73 1.41
CA GLY A 91 6.61 5.43 2.61
C GLY A 91 7.19 6.83 2.39
N GLY A 92 7.54 7.50 3.49
CA GLY A 92 8.28 8.76 3.48
C GLY A 92 9.76 8.58 3.16
N PHE A 93 10.45 9.67 2.89
CA PHE A 93 11.89 9.67 2.61
C PHE A 93 12.54 10.97 3.11
N GLN A 94 13.84 10.89 3.32
CA GLN A 94 14.65 12.05 3.66
C GLN A 94 14.87 12.92 2.40
N ASP A 95 14.53 14.19 2.49
CA ASP A 95 14.64 15.16 1.38
C ASP A 95 15.59 16.29 1.79
N LEU A 96 16.89 15.98 1.79
CA LEU A 96 17.94 16.89 2.26
C LEU A 96 18.08 18.16 1.41
N ASP A 97 17.74 18.05 0.14
CA ASP A 97 17.91 19.12 -0.85
C ASP A 97 16.60 19.78 -1.27
N GLY A 98 15.45 19.30 -0.76
CA GLY A 98 14.12 19.82 -1.09
C GLY A 98 13.64 19.50 -2.51
N TRP A 99 14.34 18.61 -3.24
CA TRP A 99 14.02 18.25 -4.62
C TRP A 99 13.15 17.01 -4.76
N GLY A 100 12.79 16.36 -3.64
CA GLY A 100 11.92 15.20 -3.67
C GLY A 100 12.54 13.98 -4.35
N ASN A 101 13.85 13.77 -4.20
CA ASN A 101 14.55 12.72 -4.95
C ASN A 101 14.26 11.29 -4.46
N GLY A 102 13.70 11.10 -3.24
CA GLY A 102 13.27 9.81 -2.72
C GLY A 102 14.37 8.76 -2.55
N SER A 103 15.63 9.16 -2.44
CA SER A 103 16.75 8.22 -2.40
C SER A 103 16.92 7.47 -1.09
N ILE A 104 16.53 8.10 0.03
CA ILE A 104 16.73 7.60 1.40
C ILE A 104 15.35 7.46 2.06
N PRO A 105 14.68 6.31 1.95
CA PRO A 105 13.42 6.08 2.64
C PRO A 105 13.58 6.12 4.16
N TYR A 106 12.59 6.66 4.86
CA TYR A 106 12.51 6.59 6.31
C TYR A 106 12.07 5.20 6.76
N GLY A 107 12.61 4.78 7.92
CA GLY A 107 12.24 3.54 8.59
C GLY A 107 12.66 2.28 7.85
N ALA A 108 11.93 1.21 8.07
CA ALA A 108 12.22 -0.11 7.54
C ALA A 108 11.49 -0.39 6.22
N ILE A 109 12.13 -1.20 5.36
CA ILE A 109 11.51 -1.78 4.17
C ILE A 109 11.70 -3.29 4.20
N ILE A 110 10.59 -4.02 4.10
CA ILE A 110 10.57 -5.46 3.88
C ILE A 110 10.07 -5.71 2.47
N LYS A 111 10.81 -6.51 1.70
CA LYS A 111 10.42 -6.93 0.36
C LYS A 111 10.66 -8.42 0.18
N ASP A 112 9.64 -9.12 -0.33
CA ASP A 112 9.67 -10.57 -0.56
C ASP A 112 10.10 -11.36 0.70
N GLY A 113 9.70 -10.90 1.89
CA GLY A 113 10.04 -11.50 3.19
C GLY A 113 11.47 -11.24 3.66
N VAL A 114 12.16 -10.26 3.07
CA VAL A 114 13.53 -9.87 3.42
C VAL A 114 13.55 -8.43 3.91
N HIS A 115 14.18 -8.16 5.06
CA HIS A 115 14.47 -6.81 5.55
C HIS A 115 15.62 -6.23 4.71
N ILE A 116 15.30 -5.35 3.75
CA ILE A 116 16.25 -4.84 2.75
C ILE A 116 16.78 -3.45 3.05
N TRP A 117 16.15 -2.72 3.96
CA TRP A 117 16.50 -1.34 4.28
C TRP A 117 16.09 -0.97 5.69
N GLN A 118 16.91 -0.14 6.34
CA GLN A 118 16.63 0.52 7.61
C GLN A 118 17.26 1.91 7.62
N HIS A 119 16.48 2.90 8.03
CA HIS A 119 16.95 4.26 8.26
C HIS A 119 16.17 4.89 9.42
N ASP A 120 16.76 5.89 10.06
CA ASP A 120 16.10 6.66 11.13
C ASP A 120 14.90 7.45 10.56
N GLY A 121 14.04 7.92 11.44
CA GLY A 121 12.88 8.75 11.08
C GLY A 121 11.62 7.98 10.70
N GLY A 122 11.63 6.65 10.82
CA GLY A 122 10.41 5.85 10.72
C GLY A 122 9.43 6.20 11.85
N SER A 123 8.13 6.17 11.55
CA SER A 123 7.08 6.44 12.53
C SER A 123 5.80 5.67 12.18
N GLY A 124 5.08 5.22 13.20
CA GLY A 124 3.77 4.58 13.03
C GLY A 124 3.78 3.07 12.82
N GLY A 125 4.97 2.47 12.74
CA GLY A 125 5.15 1.03 12.56
C GLY A 125 5.08 0.58 11.11
N LEU A 126 5.18 -0.73 10.92
CA LEU A 126 5.16 -1.38 9.61
C LEU A 126 3.72 -1.54 9.10
N ILE A 127 3.52 -1.20 7.83
CA ILE A 127 2.29 -1.47 7.10
C ILE A 127 2.62 -2.21 5.80
N GLY A 128 1.91 -3.30 5.52
CA GLY A 128 2.16 -4.08 4.32
C GLY A 128 1.26 -5.29 4.17
N PHE A 129 1.73 -6.26 3.41
CA PHE A 129 1.01 -7.51 3.15
C PHE A 129 1.78 -8.72 3.64
N THR A 130 1.05 -9.69 4.18
CA THR A 130 1.57 -11.00 4.55
C THR A 130 1.69 -11.92 3.33
N LYS A 131 2.31 -13.08 3.50
CA LYS A 131 2.45 -14.13 2.44
C LYS A 131 1.11 -14.70 2.00
N ASP A 132 0.10 -14.64 2.86
CA ASP A 132 -1.27 -15.02 2.55
C ASP A 132 -2.13 -13.82 2.11
N HIS A 133 -1.47 -12.73 1.66
CA HIS A 133 -2.03 -11.55 1.01
C HIS A 133 -2.96 -10.71 1.89
N LYS A 134 -2.85 -10.81 3.21
CA LYS A 134 -3.59 -9.96 4.15
C LYS A 134 -2.82 -8.68 4.45
N MET A 135 -3.53 -7.56 4.54
CA MET A 135 -2.95 -6.33 5.06
C MET A 135 -2.61 -6.50 6.55
N TYR A 136 -1.41 -6.10 6.95
CA TYR A 136 -0.91 -6.24 8.30
C TYR A 136 -0.23 -4.97 8.78
N LEU A 137 -0.70 -4.45 9.92
CA LEU A 137 -0.07 -3.33 10.64
C LEU A 137 0.53 -3.85 11.92
N THR A 138 1.77 -3.44 12.21
CA THR A 138 2.43 -3.87 13.44
C THR A 138 3.52 -2.88 13.88
N SER A 139 3.72 -2.76 15.18
CA SER A 139 4.86 -2.06 15.79
C SER A 139 6.05 -2.97 16.14
N LYS A 140 5.99 -4.24 15.73
CA LYS A 140 7.09 -5.19 15.91
C LYS A 140 8.30 -4.80 15.05
N SER A 141 9.46 -5.34 15.41
CA SER A 141 10.65 -5.23 14.57
C SER A 141 10.43 -5.89 13.21
N PRO A 142 11.20 -5.50 12.15
CA PRO A 142 11.12 -6.15 10.85
C PRO A 142 11.31 -7.67 10.90
N GLU A 143 12.22 -8.14 11.74
CA GLU A 143 12.53 -9.57 11.92
C GLU A 143 11.36 -10.34 12.55
N GLU A 144 10.67 -9.74 13.51
CA GLU A 144 9.48 -10.33 14.13
C GLU A 144 8.31 -10.31 13.16
N ALA A 145 8.11 -9.20 12.42
CA ALA A 145 7.07 -9.09 11.42
C ALA A 145 7.23 -10.14 10.29
N ILE A 146 8.48 -10.39 9.84
CA ILE A 146 8.79 -11.44 8.87
C ILE A 146 8.47 -12.83 9.43
N LYS A 147 8.78 -13.11 10.70
CA LYS A 147 8.39 -14.36 11.36
C LYS A 147 6.87 -14.55 11.44
N ASP A 148 6.13 -13.46 11.61
CA ASP A 148 4.66 -13.46 11.57
C ASP A 148 4.08 -13.57 10.14
N GLY A 149 4.94 -13.65 9.13
CA GLY A 149 4.55 -13.86 7.74
C GLY A 149 4.53 -12.61 6.86
N MET A 150 5.06 -11.46 7.32
CA MET A 150 5.16 -10.26 6.50
C MET A 150 5.95 -10.55 5.22
N ARG A 151 5.35 -10.24 4.07
CA ARG A 151 5.95 -10.37 2.73
C ARG A 151 6.56 -9.05 2.29
N ASP A 152 5.76 -8.02 2.24
CA ASP A 152 6.15 -6.68 1.82
C ASP A 152 5.66 -5.67 2.86
N ALA A 153 6.49 -4.71 3.24
CA ALA A 153 6.08 -3.63 4.12
C ALA A 153 6.98 -2.40 3.98
N VAL A 154 6.40 -1.26 4.30
CA VAL A 154 7.10 0.00 4.56
C VAL A 154 6.76 0.48 5.97
N GLU A 155 7.64 1.28 6.55
CA GLU A 155 7.34 1.98 7.79
C GLU A 155 6.80 3.36 7.49
N PHE A 156 5.57 3.64 7.91
CA PHE A 156 4.93 4.94 7.68
C PHE A 156 3.82 5.20 8.71
N GLY A 157 3.62 6.45 9.06
CA GLY A 157 2.58 6.86 10.00
C GLY A 157 2.27 8.35 9.95
N PRO A 158 1.28 8.82 10.72
CA PRO A 158 0.46 8.03 11.65
C PRO A 158 -0.59 7.16 10.92
N ASN A 159 -1.00 6.07 11.55
CA ASN A 159 -2.12 5.28 11.07
C ASN A 159 -3.41 6.10 11.23
N LEU A 160 -4.12 6.33 10.14
CA LEU A 160 -5.34 7.14 10.14
C LEU A 160 -6.59 6.33 10.45
N ILE A 161 -6.61 5.08 9.99
CA ILE A 161 -7.72 4.13 10.18
C ILE A 161 -7.12 2.77 10.52
N VAL A 162 -7.58 2.17 11.62
CA VAL A 162 -7.22 0.80 12.01
C VAL A 162 -8.51 0.04 12.28
N ASN A 163 -8.73 -1.08 11.59
CA ASN A 163 -9.95 -1.90 11.70
C ASN A 163 -11.25 -1.07 11.57
N GLY A 164 -11.26 -0.14 10.61
CA GLY A 164 -12.41 0.72 10.34
C GLY A 164 -12.66 1.82 11.38
N LYS A 165 -11.75 2.02 12.34
CA LYS A 165 -11.83 3.09 13.35
C LYS A 165 -10.75 4.14 13.07
N THR A 166 -11.10 5.44 13.21
CA THR A 166 -10.22 6.61 13.13
C THR A 166 -9.67 6.98 14.50
#